data_17747aadc578e4982676c146c2e62f8d
#
_entry.id   17747aadc578e4982676c146c2e62f8d
#
_cell.length_a   1.000
_cell.length_b   1.000
_cell.length_c   1.000
_cell.angle_alpha   90.00
_cell.angle_beta   90.00
_cell.angle_gamma   90.00
#
_symmetry.space_group_name_H-M   'P 1'
#
loop_
_entity.id
_entity.type
_entity.pdbx_description
1 polymer ?
#
loop_
_entity_poly.entity_id
_entity_poly.type
_entity_poly.pdbx_seq_one_letter_code
_entity_poly.pdbx_strand_id
1 'polypeptide(L)'
;MLRSFFIKALLSGWLLASGLVPTAFADEAPDISNIGFVLYTKSYAPGTLNARWMYTNKYSGPGIATGGPIEGFAGKYHVRYFYDSGEFWDEYDLVIEKTGDTYKVLWITDGEVSAIGVGMEVENGLAVGWRRVSD
;
A
#
# COMPACT_ATOMS: atom_id res chain seq x y z
N MET A 1 1.94 20.02 -8.12
CA MET A 1 2.36 19.79 -7.58
C MET A 1 2.12 19.81 -7.44
N LEU A 2 2.41 20.27 -7.52
CA LEU A 2 2.77 20.30 -7.14
C LEU A 2 2.45 20.55 -7.13
N ARG A 3 2.73 21.01 -7.37
CA ARG A 3 3.07 21.14 -7.00
C ARG A 3 2.67 21.52 -7.03
N SER A 4 2.79 22.17 -7.54
CA SER A 4 3.06 22.21 -7.24
C SER A 4 2.72 22.61 -7.31
N PHE A 5 3.15 23.20 -7.21
CA PHE A 5 3.47 23.37 -6.88
C PHE A 5 3.26 23.94 -7.00
N PHE A 6 3.48 24.77 -8.01
CA PHE A 6 4.05 24.91 -7.73
C PHE A 6 3.89 25.60 -7.91
N ILE A 7 4.11 26.14 -8.21
CA ILE A 7 4.64 26.44 -8.03
C ILE A 7 4.31 27.15 -8.29
N LYS A 8 4.39 27.81 -8.29
CA LYS A 8 4.65 28.16 -8.16
C LYS A 8 4.60 28.75 -8.07
N ALA A 9 4.64 29.56 -8.33
CA ALA A 9 5.14 29.82 -7.83
C ALA A 9 5.10 30.37 -7.93
N LEU A 10 5.29 31.19 -8.14
CA LEU A 10 5.90 31.39 -7.72
C LEU A 10 5.77 32.00 -7.79
N LEU A 11 5.87 32.75 -7.98
CA LEU A 11 6.34 33.09 -7.57
C LEU A 11 6.23 33.73 -7.42
N SER A 12 6.07 34.44 -7.66
CA SER A 12 6.43 34.78 -7.06
C SER A 12 6.49 35.24 -6.59
N GLY A 13 6.43 35.69 -6.60
CA GLY A 13 7.04 35.85 -5.78
C GLY A 13 7.04 36.09 -5.22
N TRP A 14 7.21 36.87 -5.29
CA TRP A 14 7.66 36.76 -4.49
C TRP A 14 7.35 37.15 -3.78
N LEU A 15 7.20 37.24 -3.60
CA LEU A 15 7.26 37.22 -2.74
C LEU A 15 7.03 37.28 -1.94
N LEU A 16 6.79 37.68 -1.63
CA LEU A 16 6.86 37.50 -0.79
C LEU A 16 6.90 37.09 -0.01
N ALA A 17 7.12 37.24 -0.05
CA ALA A 17 7.34 36.74 0.67
C ALA A 17 7.13 36.22 1.77
N SER A 18 6.98 36.08 2.20
CA SER A 18 6.75 35.60 3.27
C SER A 18 6.11 34.37 3.42
N GLY A 19 6.21 33.74 3.25
CA GLY A 19 5.80 32.51 3.26
C GLY A 19 4.84 32.04 4.09
N LEU A 20 3.88 32.38 4.15
CA LEU A 20 3.09 32.00 5.06
C LEU A 20 2.00 31.34 4.60
N VAL A 21 1.72 30.95 3.74
CA VAL A 21 0.69 30.38 3.32
C VAL A 21 0.30 29.13 3.74
N PRO A 22 1.02 28.16 3.77
CA PRO A 22 0.65 26.83 3.96
C PRO A 22 -0.17 26.48 5.14
N THR A 23 -0.18 27.30 6.12
CA THR A 23 -0.89 26.95 7.32
C THR A 23 -2.37 26.74 7.08
N ALA A 24 -3.01 27.68 6.42
CA ALA A 24 -4.43 27.54 6.18
C ALA A 24 -4.72 26.41 5.24
N PHE A 25 -3.84 26.17 4.26
CA PHE A 25 -4.04 25.08 3.35
C PHE A 25 -3.92 23.74 4.07
N ALA A 26 -2.94 23.63 4.96
CA ALA A 26 -2.76 22.41 5.71
C ALA A 26 -3.97 22.11 6.60
N ASP A 27 -4.58 23.14 7.15
CA ASP A 27 -5.75 22.93 8.01
C ASP A 27 -6.95 22.44 7.23
N GLU A 28 -6.96 22.64 5.93
CA GLU A 28 -8.06 22.19 5.11
C GLU A 28 -7.84 20.81 4.49
N ALA A 29 -6.66 20.27 4.63
CA ALA A 29 -6.38 18.97 4.07
C ALA A 29 -7.08 17.88 4.86
N PRO A 30 -7.69 16.91 4.18
CA PRO A 30 -8.32 15.81 4.91
C PRO A 30 -7.28 14.91 5.56
N ASP A 31 -7.66 14.26 6.62
CA ASP A 31 -6.82 13.25 7.24
C ASP A 31 -6.65 12.08 6.30
N ILE A 32 -5.52 11.41 6.41
CA ILE A 32 -5.28 10.19 5.64
C ILE A 32 -6.02 9.06 6.34
N SER A 33 -6.99 8.49 5.64
CA SER A 33 -7.76 7.39 6.20
C SER A 33 -8.03 6.34 5.14
N ASN A 34 -8.05 5.09 5.55
CA ASN A 34 -8.40 3.93 4.74
C ASN A 34 -7.63 3.86 3.42
N ILE A 35 -6.36 4.19 3.48
CA ILE A 35 -5.45 4.07 2.35
C ILE A 35 -4.29 3.22 2.82
N GLY A 36 -4.00 2.16 2.09
CA GLY A 36 -2.89 1.30 2.40
C GLY A 36 -2.03 1.03 1.19
N PHE A 37 -0.85 0.54 1.46
CA PHE A 37 0.11 0.17 0.41
C PHE A 37 0.85 -1.07 0.87
N VAL A 38 1.20 -1.95 -0.05
CA VAL A 38 2.05 -3.08 0.29
C VAL A 38 2.94 -3.40 -0.90
N LEU A 39 4.17 -3.76 -0.60
CA LEU A 39 5.11 -4.24 -1.60
C LEU A 39 5.43 -5.69 -1.28
N TYR A 40 5.18 -6.56 -2.26
CA TYR A 40 5.52 -7.97 -2.15
C TYR A 40 6.77 -8.24 -2.98
N THR A 41 7.70 -9.01 -2.41
CA THR A 41 8.88 -9.45 -3.14
C THR A 41 9.02 -10.96 -2.96
N LYS A 42 9.65 -11.62 -3.92
CA LYS A 42 9.85 -13.06 -3.84
C LYS A 42 10.86 -13.39 -2.74
N SER A 43 10.52 -14.37 -1.93
CA SER A 43 11.43 -14.93 -0.94
C SER A 43 12.28 -16.02 -1.59
N TYR A 44 13.35 -16.42 -0.95
CA TYR A 44 14.11 -17.58 -1.39
C TYR A 44 13.30 -18.86 -1.19
N ALA A 45 12.37 -18.88 -0.25
CA ALA A 45 11.53 -20.05 -0.04
C ALA A 45 10.49 -20.12 -1.16
N PRO A 46 10.34 -21.29 -1.83
CA PRO A 46 9.38 -21.40 -2.93
C PRO A 46 7.95 -21.06 -2.46
N GLY A 47 7.18 -20.41 -3.33
CA GLY A 47 5.79 -20.11 -3.04
C GLY A 47 5.58 -19.07 -1.96
N THR A 48 6.63 -18.32 -1.61
CA THR A 48 6.60 -17.40 -0.47
C THR A 48 6.95 -16.00 -0.94
N LEU A 49 6.20 -15.03 -0.43
CA LEU A 49 6.46 -13.60 -0.67
C LEU A 49 6.76 -12.95 0.66
N ASN A 50 7.73 -12.04 0.63
CA ASN A 50 7.94 -11.12 1.75
C ASN A 50 7.10 -9.89 1.47
N ALA A 51 6.59 -9.26 2.52
CA ALA A 51 5.76 -8.08 2.38
C ALA A 51 6.28 -6.94 3.25
N ARG A 52 6.12 -5.73 2.74
CA ARG A 52 6.23 -4.52 3.54
C ARG A 52 4.94 -3.77 3.33
N TRP A 53 4.24 -3.50 4.41
CA TRP A 53 2.92 -2.87 4.31
C TRP A 53 2.86 -1.60 5.13
N MET A 54 1.94 -0.73 4.76
CA MET A 54 1.56 0.41 5.58
C MET A 54 0.07 0.64 5.45
N TYR A 55 -0.50 1.21 6.47
CA TYR A 55 -1.91 1.59 6.48
C TYR A 55 -2.00 2.99 7.03
N THR A 56 -2.55 3.90 6.24
CA THR A 56 -2.52 5.33 6.50
C THR A 56 -1.07 5.77 6.66
N ASN A 57 -0.80 6.82 7.39
CA ASN A 57 0.57 7.22 7.70
C ASN A 57 0.91 6.87 9.15
N LYS A 58 0.18 5.91 9.74
CA LYS A 58 0.33 5.59 11.16
C LYS A 58 0.83 4.20 11.45
N TYR A 59 0.57 3.23 10.57
CA TYR A 59 0.88 1.84 10.86
C TYR A 59 1.71 1.24 9.73
N SER A 60 2.69 0.42 10.08
CA SER A 60 3.52 -0.26 9.08
C SER A 60 4.17 -1.48 9.69
N GLY A 61 4.68 -2.33 8.83
CA GLY A 61 5.41 -3.50 9.28
C GLY A 61 5.72 -4.47 8.17
N PRO A 62 6.30 -5.62 8.52
CA PRO A 62 6.57 -6.70 7.57
C PRO A 62 5.41 -7.68 7.49
N GLY A 63 5.50 -8.57 6.53
CA GLY A 63 4.55 -9.66 6.41
C GLY A 63 5.15 -10.81 5.60
N ILE A 64 4.46 -11.94 5.63
CA ILE A 64 4.90 -13.10 4.88
C ILE A 64 3.67 -13.81 4.31
N ALA A 65 3.71 -14.10 3.01
CA ALA A 65 2.65 -14.83 2.34
C ALA A 65 3.21 -16.15 1.85
N THR A 66 2.50 -17.25 2.15
CA THR A 66 2.97 -18.60 1.82
C THR A 66 1.90 -19.35 1.05
N GLY A 67 2.30 -20.45 0.42
CA GLY A 67 1.37 -21.34 -0.27
C GLY A 67 1.07 -20.97 -1.69
N GLY A 68 1.78 -20.00 -2.25
CA GLY A 68 1.53 -19.55 -3.61
C GLY A 68 2.36 -20.28 -4.64
N PRO A 69 2.32 -19.79 -5.88
CA PRO A 69 3.06 -20.41 -6.98
C PRO A 69 4.54 -20.12 -6.87
N ILE A 70 5.34 -20.94 -7.52
CA ILE A 70 6.77 -20.76 -7.55
C ILE A 70 7.12 -19.55 -8.41
N GLU A 71 6.41 -19.36 -9.51
CA GLU A 71 6.70 -18.26 -10.43
C GLU A 71 5.53 -17.29 -10.50
N GLY A 72 5.85 -16.03 -10.73
CA GLY A 72 4.84 -15.00 -10.82
C GLY A 72 4.25 -14.65 -9.48
N PHE A 73 3.31 -13.72 -9.47
CA PHE A 73 2.66 -13.27 -8.25
C PHE A 73 1.21 -13.75 -8.16
N ALA A 74 0.57 -14.03 -9.29
CA ALA A 74 -0.85 -14.41 -9.29
C ALA A 74 -1.02 -15.78 -8.67
N GLY A 75 -1.95 -15.88 -7.71
CA GLY A 75 -2.21 -17.14 -7.03
C GLY A 75 -2.92 -16.89 -5.72
N LYS A 76 -3.03 -17.97 -4.95
CA LYS A 76 -3.64 -17.91 -3.61
C LYS A 76 -2.58 -18.15 -2.57
N TYR A 77 -2.64 -17.38 -1.51
CA TYR A 77 -1.65 -17.42 -0.43
C TYR A 77 -2.38 -17.36 0.90
N HIS A 78 -1.69 -17.72 1.96
CA HIS A 78 -2.05 -17.34 3.31
C HIS A 78 -1.04 -16.30 3.76
N VAL A 79 -1.49 -15.12 4.20
CA VAL A 79 -0.59 -14.03 4.53
C VAL A 79 -0.76 -13.62 5.98
N ARG A 80 0.36 -13.37 6.65
CA ARG A 80 0.40 -12.88 8.02
C ARG A 80 1.18 -11.58 8.07
N TYR A 81 0.62 -10.60 8.75
CA TYR A 81 1.21 -9.26 8.85
C TYR A 81 1.56 -8.96 10.30
N PHE A 82 2.65 -8.24 10.48
CA PHE A 82 3.16 -7.87 11.80
C PHE A 82 3.44 -6.38 11.81
N TYR A 83 3.44 -5.79 13.01
CA TYR A 83 3.91 -4.41 13.16
C TYR A 83 5.43 -4.40 13.13
N ASP A 84 6.01 -3.20 13.01
CA ASP A 84 7.47 -3.07 13.02
C ASP A 84 8.09 -3.57 14.33
N SER A 85 7.31 -3.60 15.41
CA SER A 85 7.76 -4.15 16.68
C SER A 85 7.92 -5.67 16.66
N GLY A 86 7.34 -6.32 15.63
CA GLY A 86 7.30 -7.78 15.56
C GLY A 86 6.01 -8.35 16.10
N GLU A 87 5.16 -7.52 16.68
CA GLU A 87 3.88 -7.98 17.18
C GLU A 87 2.97 -8.36 16.04
N PHE A 88 2.22 -9.46 16.20
CA PHE A 88 1.28 -9.92 15.19
C PHE A 88 0.15 -8.89 15.01
N TRP A 89 -0.19 -8.58 13.76
CA TRP A 89 -1.31 -7.70 13.49
C TRP A 89 -2.53 -8.48 13.01
N ASP A 90 -2.45 -9.17 11.88
CA ASP A 90 -3.60 -9.88 11.34
C ASP A 90 -3.14 -10.87 10.26
N GLU A 91 -4.07 -11.75 9.85
CA GLU A 91 -3.79 -12.72 8.79
C GLU A 91 -5.02 -12.89 7.93
N TYR A 92 -4.80 -13.31 6.68
CA TYR A 92 -5.85 -13.40 5.68
C TYR A 92 -5.53 -14.48 4.68
N ASP A 93 -6.56 -14.94 3.99
CA ASP A 93 -6.34 -15.60 2.71
C ASP A 93 -6.17 -14.50 1.69
N LEU A 94 -5.14 -14.61 0.86
CA LEU A 94 -4.77 -13.57 -0.09
C LEU A 94 -4.93 -14.14 -1.50
N VAL A 95 -5.67 -13.43 -2.34
CA VAL A 95 -5.85 -13.83 -3.73
C VAL A 95 -5.31 -12.72 -4.61
N ILE A 96 -4.37 -13.07 -5.46
CA ILE A 96 -3.77 -12.14 -6.42
C ILE A 96 -4.12 -12.64 -7.81
N GLU A 97 -4.86 -11.84 -8.57
CA GLU A 97 -5.29 -12.20 -9.91
C GLU A 97 -4.70 -11.21 -10.90
N LYS A 98 -4.14 -11.73 -11.99
CA LYS A 98 -3.58 -10.87 -13.03
C LYS A 98 -4.61 -10.63 -14.11
N THR A 99 -4.76 -9.37 -14.52
CA THR A 99 -5.64 -8.98 -15.60
C THR A 99 -4.85 -8.05 -16.51
N GLY A 100 -4.40 -8.57 -17.65
CA GLY A 100 -3.51 -7.79 -18.52
C GLY A 100 -2.24 -7.46 -17.78
N ASP A 101 -1.93 -6.18 -17.66
CA ASP A 101 -0.71 -5.73 -17.00
C ASP A 101 -0.95 -5.29 -15.57
N THR A 102 -2.17 -5.49 -15.06
CA THR A 102 -2.50 -5.08 -13.71
C THR A 102 -2.92 -6.28 -12.88
N TYR A 103 -3.03 -6.07 -11.58
CA TYR A 103 -3.40 -7.12 -10.64
C TYR A 103 -4.54 -6.65 -9.77
N LYS A 104 -5.46 -7.56 -9.49
CA LYS A 104 -6.52 -7.36 -8.52
C LYS A 104 -6.14 -8.19 -7.30
N VAL A 105 -6.25 -7.59 -6.13
CA VAL A 105 -5.80 -8.26 -4.90
C VAL A 105 -6.94 -8.23 -3.90
N LEU A 106 -7.21 -9.40 -3.30
CA LEU A 106 -8.27 -9.55 -2.31
C LEU A 106 -7.71 -10.14 -1.04
N TRP A 107 -8.07 -9.57 0.09
CA TRP A 107 -7.77 -10.10 1.42
C TRP A 107 -9.09 -10.63 1.98
N ILE A 108 -9.11 -11.89 2.39
CA ILE A 108 -10.33 -12.60 2.74
C ILE A 108 -10.21 -13.16 4.15
N THR A 109 -11.24 -12.94 4.96
CA THR A 109 -11.35 -13.48 6.31
C THR A 109 -12.64 -14.28 6.39
N ASP A 110 -12.53 -15.56 6.72
CA ASP A 110 -13.70 -16.43 6.86
C ASP A 110 -14.64 -16.35 5.65
N GLY A 111 -14.06 -16.33 4.46
CA GLY A 111 -14.82 -16.33 3.22
C GLY A 111 -15.33 -14.97 2.77
N GLU A 112 -15.08 -13.92 3.55
CA GLU A 112 -15.56 -12.58 3.19
C GLU A 112 -14.41 -11.64 2.90
N VAL A 113 -14.60 -10.79 1.89
CA VAL A 113 -13.55 -9.85 1.49
C VAL A 113 -13.43 -8.75 2.54
N SER A 114 -12.24 -8.62 3.11
CA SER A 114 -11.92 -7.61 4.13
C SER A 114 -11.28 -6.37 3.53
N ALA A 115 -10.52 -6.56 2.44
CA ALA A 115 -9.83 -5.46 1.79
C ALA A 115 -9.65 -5.79 0.32
N ILE A 116 -9.51 -4.77 -0.50
CA ILE A 116 -9.28 -4.91 -1.94
C ILE A 116 -8.13 -4.01 -2.35
N GLY A 117 -7.45 -4.39 -3.43
CA GLY A 117 -6.34 -3.61 -3.93
C GLY A 117 -6.13 -3.77 -5.41
N VAL A 118 -5.32 -2.86 -5.95
CA VAL A 118 -4.87 -2.92 -7.32
C VAL A 118 -3.35 -2.87 -7.31
N GLY A 119 -2.73 -3.60 -8.19
CA GLY A 119 -1.29 -3.72 -8.19
C GLY A 119 -0.68 -3.66 -9.56
N MET A 120 0.62 -3.40 -9.57
CA MET A 120 1.43 -3.44 -10.78
C MET A 120 2.78 -4.03 -10.43
N GLU A 121 3.37 -4.71 -11.39
CA GLU A 121 4.72 -5.22 -11.20
C GLU A 121 5.70 -4.08 -11.28
N VAL A 122 6.67 -4.11 -10.39
CA VAL A 122 7.79 -3.20 -10.40
C VAL A 122 9.04 -4.06 -10.45
N GLU A 123 10.19 -3.44 -10.56
CA GLU A 123 11.43 -4.21 -10.55
C GLU A 123 11.50 -4.97 -9.23
N ASN A 124 11.60 -6.29 -9.33
CA ASN A 124 11.73 -7.19 -8.19
C ASN A 124 10.52 -7.24 -7.25
N GLY A 125 9.33 -6.86 -7.72
CA GLY A 125 8.20 -6.93 -6.81
C GLY A 125 6.86 -6.63 -7.41
N LEU A 126 5.85 -6.64 -6.56
CA LEU A 126 4.48 -6.26 -6.88
C LEU A 126 4.05 -5.16 -5.90
N ALA A 127 3.76 -3.99 -6.44
CA ALA A 127 3.33 -2.85 -5.64
C ALA A 127 1.81 -2.78 -5.67
N VAL A 128 1.18 -2.72 -4.49
CA VAL A 128 -0.27 -2.80 -4.37
C VAL A 128 -0.79 -1.67 -3.50
N GLY A 129 -1.73 -0.89 -4.04
CA GLY A 129 -2.49 0.05 -3.24
C GLY A 129 -3.77 -0.61 -2.80
N TRP A 130 -4.20 -0.42 -1.55
CA TRP A 130 -5.34 -1.14 -1.02
C TRP A 130 -6.16 -0.30 -0.05
N ARG A 131 -7.38 -0.76 0.19
CA ARG A 131 -8.26 -0.17 1.20
C ARG A 131 -9.10 -1.24 1.84
N ARG A 132 -9.59 -0.97 3.03
CA ARG A 132 -10.55 -1.88 3.68
C ARG A 132 -11.91 -1.65 3.05
N VAL A 133 -12.71 -2.71 2.94
CA VAL A 133 -14.03 -2.60 2.35
C VAL A 133 -15.09 -2.21 3.37
N SER A 134 -14.77 -2.33 4.66
CA SER A 134 -15.66 -1.87 5.71
C SER A 134 -14.81 -1.25 6.81
N ASP A 135 -15.38 -0.31 7.50
CA ASP A 135 -14.66 0.41 8.56
C ASP A 135 -14.63 -0.35 9.86
#